data_6a2876b12203d4eef5a5a4c116724c6e
#
_entry.id   6a2876b12203d4eef5a5a4c116724c6e
#
_cell.length_a   1.000
_cell.length_b   1.000
_cell.length_c   1.000
_cell.angle_alpha   90.00
_cell.angle_beta   90.00
_cell.angle_gamma   90.00
#
_symmetry.space_group_name_H-M   'P 1'
#
loop_
_entity.id
_entity.type
_entity.pdbx_description
1 polymer ?
#
loop_
_entity_poly.entity_id
_entity_poly.type
_entity_poly.pdbx_seq_one_letter_code
_entity_poly.pdbx_strand_id
1 'polypeptide(L)'
;MNSRGYKRRAARITTHCDAVLIEPDGCRIDVVITEVSLDGFRLQSRAELVEREEVQLHVATDRPMRARIQWTRGFEAGGQFLDAPELD
;
A
#
# COMPACT_ATOMS: atom_id res chain seq x y z
N MET A 1 28.16 -9.57 11.94
CA MET A 1 27.80 -9.59 11.72
C MET A 1 27.07 -9.59 11.51
N ASN A 2 26.73 -9.34 11.33
CA ASN A 2 25.99 -9.32 11.01
C ASN A 2 25.24 -9.27 10.64
N SER A 3 25.18 -9.12 10.57
CA SER A 3 24.53 -9.06 10.11
C SER A 3 23.78 -9.31 10.00
N ARG A 4 23.74 -9.38 10.36
CA ARG A 4 23.04 -9.57 10.32
C ARG A 4 22.16 -9.61 10.11
N GLY A 5 21.92 -9.47 10.15
CA GLY A 5 21.09 -9.37 9.99
C GLY A 5 20.33 -9.15 9.52
N TYR A 6 20.28 -8.83 9.20
CA TYR A 6 19.59 -8.48 8.79
C TYR A 6 18.86 -8.82 8.15
N LYS A 7 18.58 -9.21 7.91
CA LYS A 7 17.80 -9.36 7.46
C LYS A 7 16.95 -8.83 7.35
N ARG A 8 16.76 -8.53 7.01
CA ARG A 8 16.00 -7.96 7.13
C ARG A 8 14.99 -7.84 6.39
N ARG A 9 14.25 -7.83 6.34
CA ARG A 9 13.19 -7.57 5.71
C ARG A 9 13.36 -6.57 4.68
N ALA A 10 12.48 -6.39 3.74
CA ALA A 10 12.56 -5.40 2.72
C ALA A 10 12.72 -4.02 3.32
N ALA A 11 13.53 -3.19 2.70
CA ALA A 11 13.68 -1.83 3.13
C ALA A 11 12.37 -1.09 2.98
N ARG A 12 12.12 -0.19 3.91
CA ARG A 12 10.98 0.67 3.84
C ARG A 12 11.41 2.00 3.29
N ILE A 13 10.65 2.50 2.36
CA ILE A 13 10.93 3.77 1.75
C ILE A 13 9.83 4.73 2.14
N THR A 14 10.21 5.79 2.85
CA THR A 14 9.28 6.85 3.18
C THR A 14 9.05 7.66 1.93
N THR A 15 7.81 7.95 1.63
CA THR A 15 7.49 8.65 0.42
C THR A 15 6.28 9.55 0.68
N HIS A 16 5.89 10.28 -0.34
CA HIS A 16 4.70 11.10 -0.27
C HIS A 16 4.14 11.10 -1.67
N CYS A 17 3.33 10.12 -1.95
CA CYS A 17 2.89 9.87 -3.30
C CYS A 17 1.37 9.88 -3.37
N ASP A 18 0.84 10.80 -4.15
CA ASP A 18 -0.60 10.85 -4.35
C ASP A 18 -1.05 9.66 -5.17
N ALA A 19 -2.17 9.09 -4.77
CA ALA A 19 -2.71 7.94 -5.45
C ALA A 19 -4.21 7.92 -5.29
N VAL A 20 -4.85 7.04 -6.02
CA VAL A 20 -6.29 6.81 -5.90
C VAL A 20 -6.48 5.37 -5.51
N LEU A 21 -7.27 5.18 -4.46
CA LEU A 21 -7.65 3.84 -4.02
C LEU A 21 -9.05 3.57 -4.57
N ILE A 22 -9.20 2.43 -5.21
CA ILE A 22 -10.49 2.07 -5.80
C ILE A 22 -11.03 0.89 -5.03
N GLU A 23 -12.18 1.08 -4.43
CA GLU A 23 -12.82 0.05 -3.63
C GLU A 23 -13.55 -0.95 -4.51
N PRO A 24 -13.93 -2.12 -3.95
CA PRO A 24 -14.59 -3.14 -4.76
C PRO A 24 -15.86 -2.65 -5.46
N ASP A 25 -16.54 -1.68 -4.85
CA ASP A 25 -17.76 -1.15 -5.45
C ASP A 25 -17.48 -0.08 -6.48
N GLY A 26 -16.20 0.21 -6.73
CA GLY A 26 -15.84 1.22 -7.72
C GLY A 26 -15.62 2.61 -7.16
N CYS A 27 -15.84 2.80 -5.88
CA CYS A 27 -15.61 4.11 -5.27
C CYS A 27 -14.13 4.46 -5.29
N ARG A 28 -13.84 5.71 -5.59
CA ARG A 28 -12.48 6.18 -5.69
C ARG A 28 -12.20 7.12 -4.53
N ILE A 29 -11.10 6.88 -3.87
CA ILE A 29 -10.73 7.64 -2.68
C ILE A 29 -9.32 8.17 -2.87
N ASP A 30 -9.15 9.47 -2.69
CA ASP A 30 -7.81 10.05 -2.76
C ASP A 30 -7.02 9.63 -1.54
N VAL A 31 -5.83 9.16 -1.76
CA VAL A 31 -4.94 8.71 -0.68
C VAL A 31 -3.55 9.25 -0.95
N VAL A 32 -2.74 9.25 0.11
CA VAL A 32 -1.33 9.58 0.00
C VAL A 32 -0.55 8.40 0.55
N ILE A 33 0.27 7.81 -0.28
CA ILE A 33 1.10 6.69 0.16
C ILE A 33 2.31 7.25 0.87
N THR A 34 2.50 6.86 2.12
CA THR A 34 3.55 7.42 2.95
C THR A 34 4.72 6.46 3.17
N GLU A 35 4.52 5.19 2.92
CA GLU A 35 5.59 4.20 3.03
C GLU A 35 5.35 3.09 2.06
N VAL A 36 6.43 2.58 1.49
CA VAL A 36 6.36 1.46 0.55
C VAL A 36 7.49 0.50 0.86
N SER A 37 7.20 -0.78 0.78
CA SER A 37 8.21 -1.81 0.82
C SER A 37 7.79 -2.88 -0.18
N LEU A 38 8.61 -3.90 -0.33
CA LEU A 38 8.23 -4.98 -1.24
C LEU A 38 6.98 -5.70 -0.76
N ASP A 39 6.77 -5.71 0.54
CA ASP A 39 5.63 -6.45 1.09
C ASP A 39 4.36 -5.64 1.13
N GLY A 40 4.45 -4.34 1.24
CA GLY A 40 3.24 -3.59 1.42
C GLY A 40 3.46 -2.10 1.49
N PHE A 41 2.51 -1.43 2.11
CA PHE A 41 2.46 0.02 2.07
C PHE A 41 1.74 0.55 3.29
N ARG A 42 1.93 1.85 3.50
CA ARG A 42 1.14 2.61 4.46
C ARG A 42 0.64 3.85 3.75
N LEU A 43 -0.57 4.23 4.03
CA LEU A 43 -1.15 5.40 3.38
C LEU A 43 -2.05 6.16 4.33
N GLN A 44 -2.32 7.39 3.95
CA GLN A 44 -3.34 8.21 4.58
C GLN A 44 -4.47 8.38 3.59
N SER A 45 -5.68 8.29 4.09
CA SER A 45 -6.86 8.29 3.27
C SER A 45 -7.78 9.42 3.70
N ARG A 46 -8.62 9.87 2.79
CA ARG A 46 -9.61 10.87 3.13
C ARG A 46 -10.87 10.27 3.70
N ALA A 47 -10.98 8.96 3.61
CA ALA A 47 -12.15 8.25 4.12
C ALA A 47 -11.68 7.04 4.89
N GLU A 48 -12.52 6.55 5.78
CA GLU A 48 -12.20 5.34 6.49
C GLU A 48 -12.24 4.16 5.53
N LEU A 49 -11.30 3.26 5.70
CA LEU A 49 -11.20 2.09 4.87
C LEU A 49 -11.58 0.86 5.67
N VAL A 50 -11.89 -0.20 4.97
CA VAL A 50 -12.35 -1.44 5.60
C VAL A 50 -11.21 -2.43 5.62
N GLU A 51 -10.95 -3.00 6.79
CA GLU A 51 -9.91 -4.01 6.92
C GLU A 51 -10.26 -5.24 6.11
N ARG A 52 -9.23 -5.85 5.55
CA ARG A 52 -9.33 -7.08 4.77
C ARG A 52 -9.99 -6.91 3.42
N GLU A 53 -10.31 -5.68 3.07
CA GLU A 53 -10.91 -5.42 1.78
C GLU A 53 -9.84 -5.40 0.71
N GLU A 54 -10.14 -6.00 -0.42
CA GLU A 54 -9.24 -5.94 -1.56
C GLU A 54 -9.55 -4.70 -2.36
N VAL A 55 -8.51 -3.94 -2.68
CA VAL A 55 -8.67 -2.67 -3.35
C VAL A 55 -7.65 -2.58 -4.47
N GLN A 56 -7.77 -1.54 -5.27
CA GLN A 56 -6.75 -1.22 -6.26
C GLN A 56 -6.12 0.10 -5.91
N LEU A 57 -4.81 0.18 -6.05
CA LEU A 57 -4.07 1.41 -5.87
C LEU A 57 -3.58 1.89 -7.21
N HIS A 58 -3.95 3.10 -7.56
CA HIS A 58 -3.62 3.66 -8.86
C HIS A 58 -2.76 4.89 -8.66
N VAL A 59 -1.48 4.74 -8.96
CA VAL A 59 -0.54 5.86 -8.95
C VAL A 59 -0.49 6.42 -10.35
N ALA A 60 -0.36 7.73 -10.45
CA ALA A 60 -0.64 8.44 -11.69
C ALA A 60 -0.08 7.83 -12.96
N THR A 61 1.15 7.38 -12.93
CA THR A 61 1.78 6.90 -14.15
C THR A 61 1.89 5.40 -14.23
N ASP A 62 1.38 4.70 -13.24
CA ASP A 62 1.53 3.26 -13.18
C ASP A 62 0.20 2.59 -13.37
N ARG A 63 0.27 1.31 -13.67
CA ARG A 63 -0.93 0.50 -13.73
C ARG A 63 -1.49 0.31 -12.34
N PRO A 64 -2.81 0.16 -12.22
CA PRO A 64 -3.40 -0.14 -10.93
C PRO A 64 -2.82 -1.43 -10.37
N MET A 65 -2.58 -1.44 -9.09
CA MET A 65 -2.08 -2.62 -8.41
C MET A 65 -3.13 -3.09 -7.43
N ARG A 66 -3.34 -4.40 -7.38
CA ARG A 66 -4.25 -4.95 -6.40
C ARG A 66 -3.56 -5.01 -5.05
N ALA A 67 -4.33 -4.73 -4.02
CA ALA A 67 -3.81 -4.71 -2.67
C ALA A 67 -4.90 -5.12 -1.71
N ARG A 68 -4.50 -5.50 -0.50
CA ARG A 68 -5.46 -5.81 0.55
C ARG A 68 -5.14 -4.97 1.76
N ILE A 69 -6.15 -4.29 2.28
CA ILE A 69 -6.01 -3.50 3.48
C ILE A 69 -5.90 -4.46 4.65
N GLN A 70 -4.84 -4.36 5.41
CA GLN A 70 -4.61 -5.26 6.53
C GLN A 70 -4.97 -4.64 7.86
N TRP A 71 -4.83 -3.33 7.97
CA TRP A 71 -5.21 -2.65 9.20
C TRP A 71 -5.62 -1.23 8.88
N THR A 72 -6.44 -0.68 9.73
CA THR A 72 -6.82 0.71 9.63
C THR A 72 -6.76 1.34 11.01
N ARG A 73 -6.52 2.63 11.03
CA ARG A 73 -6.51 3.40 12.26
C ARG A 73 -6.88 4.82 11.89
N GLY A 74 -8.15 5.18 12.12
CA GLY A 74 -8.63 6.48 11.69
C GLY A 74 -8.52 6.59 10.17
N PHE A 75 -7.80 7.58 9.72
CA PHE A 75 -7.62 7.79 8.28
C PHE A 75 -6.28 7.27 7.78
N GLU A 76 -5.65 6.41 8.54
CA GLU A 76 -4.41 5.79 8.15
C GLU A 76 -4.67 4.31 7.94
N ALA A 77 -3.99 3.72 6.98
CA ALA A 77 -4.16 2.31 6.72
C ALA A 77 -2.85 1.71 6.21
N GLY A 78 -2.73 0.43 6.38
CA GLY A 78 -1.62 -0.30 5.82
C GLY A 78 -2.14 -1.55 5.15
N GLY A 79 -1.38 -2.03 4.20
CA GLY A 79 -1.82 -3.19 3.47
C GLY A 79 -0.68 -3.88 2.78
N GLN A 80 -1.04 -4.85 1.99
CA GLN A 80 -0.12 -5.72 1.31
C GLN A 80 -0.46 -5.73 -0.17
N PHE A 81 0.57 -5.69 -1.00
CA PHE A 81 0.35 -5.81 -2.43
C PHE A 81 0.03 -7.26 -2.76
N LEU A 82 -0.98 -7.45 -3.59
CA LEU A 82 -1.35 -8.77 -4.04
C LEU A 82 -0.71 -9.12 -5.37
N ASP A 83 -0.40 -8.10 -6.16
CA ASP A 83 0.28 -8.30 -7.43
C ASP A 83 1.75 -8.10 -7.18
N ALA A 84 2.45 -9.17 -6.91
CA ALA A 84 3.88 -9.06 -6.67
C ALA A 84 4.56 -8.66 -7.96
N PRO A 85 5.60 -7.85 -7.87
CA PRO A 85 6.34 -7.52 -9.07
C PRO A 85 7.01 -8.76 -9.63
N GLU A 86 7.11 -8.78 -10.93
CA GLU A 86 7.80 -9.86 -11.59
C GLU A 86 9.25 -9.56 -11.56
N LEU A 87 9.96 -10.35 -10.86
CA LEU A 87 11.35 -10.07 -10.67
C LEU A 87 12.28 -10.93 -11.46
N ASP A 88 11.78 -11.76 -12.25
CA ASP A 88 12.63 -12.63 -12.95
C ASP A 88 13.22 -12.16 -14.13
#